data_0e03c6590c34aa14ce877b57ab5e01c4
#
_entry.id   0e03c6590c34aa14ce877b57ab5e01c4
#
_cell.length_a   1.000
_cell.length_b   1.000
_cell.length_c   1.000
_cell.angle_alpha   90.00
_cell.angle_beta   90.00
_cell.angle_gamma   90.00
#
_symmetry.space_group_name_H-M   'P 1'
#
loop_
_entity.id
_entity.type
_entity.pdbx_description
1 polymer ?
#
loop_
_entity_poly.entity_id
_entity_poly.type
_entity_poly.pdbx_seq_one_letter_code
_entity_poly.pdbx_strand_id
1 'polypeptide(L)'
;MDPNIASFKIPESVLVIIYTSQLDVLLIERADHPGFWQSVTGSKDMLDEPLLQTALREVEEETGIVATPAQMQDWCLSNVYDIYPAWRHRYSPGVTRNTEHVFGLCLPESCAVRLSPREHTASQWMAHQRAAEKCFSPSNAEAILLLPRFMNSVV
;
A
#
# COMPACT_ATOMS: atom_id res chain seq x y z
N MET A 1 30.47 -8.89 -7.41
CA MET A 1 29.02 -9.07 -7.17
C MET A 1 28.43 -9.75 -8.39
N ASP A 2 27.86 -10.92 -8.19
CA ASP A 2 27.27 -11.68 -9.29
C ASP A 2 25.99 -10.97 -9.76
N PRO A 3 25.93 -10.49 -11.03
CA PRO A 3 24.75 -9.80 -11.53
C PRO A 3 23.51 -10.70 -11.67
N ASN A 4 23.67 -12.01 -11.47
CA ASN A 4 22.55 -12.96 -11.54
C ASN A 4 21.96 -13.28 -10.17
N ILE A 5 22.48 -12.70 -9.08
CA ILE A 5 21.87 -12.85 -7.77
C ILE A 5 20.61 -11.98 -7.73
N ALA A 6 19.44 -12.63 -7.75
CA ALA A 6 18.19 -11.94 -7.59
C ALA A 6 18.16 -11.26 -6.22
N SER A 7 17.89 -9.95 -6.18
CA SER A 7 17.70 -9.26 -4.91
C SER A 7 16.36 -9.68 -4.33
N PHE A 8 16.37 -10.12 -3.07
CA PHE A 8 15.15 -10.49 -2.38
C PHE A 8 14.44 -9.27 -1.83
N LYS A 9 13.12 -9.35 -1.74
CA LYS A 9 12.33 -8.30 -1.08
C LYS A 9 12.67 -8.25 0.39
N ILE A 10 12.69 -7.04 0.93
CA ILE A 10 12.85 -6.81 2.37
C ILE A 10 11.47 -7.06 3.02
N PRO A 11 11.38 -7.87 4.08
CA PRO A 11 10.09 -8.18 4.72
C PRO A 11 9.63 -7.05 5.66
N GLU A 12 9.71 -5.84 5.18
CA GLU A 12 9.23 -4.63 5.82
C GLU A 12 8.66 -3.72 4.74
N SER A 13 7.37 -3.41 4.85
CA SER A 13 6.63 -2.74 3.79
C SER A 13 5.73 -1.65 4.36
N VAL A 14 5.18 -0.85 3.45
CA VAL A 14 4.16 0.14 3.75
C VAL A 14 2.84 -0.29 3.12
N LEU A 15 1.75 0.13 3.74
CA LEU A 15 0.40 0.09 3.20
C LEU A 15 -0.11 1.52 3.24
N VAL A 16 -0.42 2.10 2.08
CA VAL A 16 -0.84 3.49 2.00
C VAL A 16 -2.32 3.56 1.60
N ILE A 17 -3.14 4.04 2.52
CA ILE A 17 -4.56 4.29 2.25
C ILE A 17 -4.66 5.66 1.60
N ILE A 18 -5.01 5.70 0.32
CA ILE A 18 -5.20 6.95 -0.43
C ILE A 18 -6.68 7.26 -0.41
N TYR A 19 -7.02 8.42 0.13
CA TYR A 19 -8.43 8.78 0.34
C TYR A 19 -8.65 10.28 0.16
N THR A 20 -9.91 10.64 -0.03
CA THR A 20 -10.33 12.03 -0.13
C THR A 20 -10.97 12.51 1.17
N SER A 21 -11.13 13.82 1.28
CA SER A 21 -11.85 14.43 2.42
C SER A 21 -13.29 13.93 2.57
N GLN A 22 -13.86 13.35 1.53
CA GLN A 22 -15.20 12.76 1.54
C GLN A 22 -15.19 11.24 1.79
N LEU A 23 -14.01 10.69 2.16
CA LEU A 23 -13.83 9.27 2.44
C LEU A 23 -14.06 8.34 1.25
N ASP A 24 -13.77 8.81 0.04
CA ASP A 24 -13.59 7.95 -1.11
C ASP A 24 -12.16 7.40 -1.08
N VAL A 25 -12.01 6.11 -1.32
CA VAL A 25 -10.73 5.39 -1.22
C VAL A 25 -10.34 4.83 -2.57
N LEU A 26 -9.07 4.96 -2.92
CA LEU A 26 -8.51 4.37 -4.13
C LEU A 26 -8.10 2.93 -3.88
N LEU A 27 -8.60 2.03 -4.70
CA LEU A 27 -8.13 0.65 -4.77
C LEU A 27 -7.57 0.35 -6.16
N ILE A 28 -6.60 -0.55 -6.20
CA ILE A 28 -5.97 -1.03 -7.43
C ILE A 28 -6.01 -2.56 -7.45
N GLU A 29 -6.19 -3.11 -8.65
CA GLU A 29 -6.29 -4.56 -8.85
C GLU A 29 -4.94 -5.15 -9.25
N ARG A 30 -4.54 -6.24 -8.61
CA ARG A 30 -3.27 -6.91 -8.88
C ARG A 30 -3.29 -7.62 -10.24
N ALA A 31 -2.22 -7.40 -11.03
CA ALA A 31 -2.04 -8.09 -12.31
C ALA A 31 -1.75 -9.59 -12.12
N ASP A 32 -1.02 -9.94 -11.05
CA ASP A 32 -0.61 -11.32 -10.78
C ASP A 32 -1.74 -12.16 -10.16
N HIS A 33 -2.81 -11.52 -9.70
CA HIS A 33 -3.94 -12.20 -9.09
C HIS A 33 -5.23 -11.43 -9.36
N PRO A 34 -5.87 -11.64 -10.52
CA PRO A 34 -7.13 -10.95 -10.87
C PRO A 34 -8.20 -11.14 -9.80
N GLY A 35 -8.88 -10.06 -9.47
CA GLY A 35 -9.88 -10.03 -8.40
C GLY A 35 -9.32 -9.62 -7.04
N PHE A 36 -8.00 -9.56 -6.88
CA PHE A 36 -7.38 -9.06 -5.66
C PHE A 36 -7.20 -7.55 -5.74
N TRP A 37 -8.04 -6.84 -5.01
CA TRP A 37 -8.01 -5.39 -4.90
C TRP A 37 -7.35 -4.98 -3.58
N GLN A 38 -6.59 -3.89 -3.62
CA GLN A 38 -5.81 -3.44 -2.48
C GLN A 38 -5.50 -1.96 -2.57
N SER A 39 -5.12 -1.37 -1.42
CA SER A 39 -4.45 -0.07 -1.39
C SER A 39 -3.02 -0.22 -1.90
N VAL A 40 -2.31 0.90 -2.05
CA VAL A 40 -0.89 0.88 -2.44
C VAL A 40 -0.08 0.16 -1.36
N THR A 41 0.76 -0.77 -1.78
CA THR A 41 1.67 -1.47 -0.87
C THR A 41 3.01 -1.73 -1.56
N GLY A 42 4.08 -1.71 -0.79
CA GLY A 42 5.40 -2.01 -1.32
C GLY A 42 6.45 -2.09 -0.23
N SER A 43 7.52 -2.81 -0.53
CA SER A 43 8.61 -3.04 0.40
C SER A 43 9.65 -1.94 0.33
N LYS A 44 10.43 -1.77 1.40
CA LYS A 44 11.63 -0.95 1.36
C LYS A 44 12.56 -1.44 0.24
N ASP A 45 13.22 -0.51 -0.43
CA ASP A 45 14.28 -0.84 -1.41
C ASP A 45 15.59 -1.16 -0.72
N MET A 46 15.85 -0.56 0.43
CA MET A 46 17.06 -0.74 1.23
C MET A 46 16.68 -0.79 2.70
N LEU A 47 17.46 -1.49 3.49
CA LEU A 47 17.19 -1.69 4.92
C LEU A 47 17.08 -0.36 5.68
N ASP A 48 17.85 0.65 5.27
CA ASP A 48 17.87 1.97 5.92
C ASP A 48 16.94 2.99 5.26
N GLU A 49 16.12 2.59 4.28
CA GLU A 49 15.15 3.51 3.69
C GLU A 49 14.12 3.92 4.73
N PRO A 50 13.93 5.24 4.98
CA PRO A 50 12.88 5.69 5.88
C PRO A 50 11.50 5.28 5.36
N LEU A 51 10.61 4.86 6.26
CA LEU A 51 9.26 4.41 5.87
C LEU A 51 8.47 5.48 5.11
N LEU A 52 8.63 6.75 5.50
CA LEU A 52 7.98 7.85 4.78
C LEU A 52 8.44 7.89 3.32
N GLN A 53 9.74 7.70 3.08
CA GLN A 53 10.28 7.68 1.72
C GLN A 53 9.75 6.46 0.93
N THR A 54 9.66 5.30 1.58
CA THR A 54 9.06 4.10 0.97
C THR A 54 7.62 4.39 0.55
N ALA A 55 6.84 5.02 1.42
CA ALA A 55 5.44 5.35 1.15
C ALA A 55 5.30 6.32 -0.03
N LEU A 56 6.09 7.39 -0.05
CA LEU A 56 6.06 8.37 -1.14
C LEU A 56 6.46 7.73 -2.48
N ARG A 57 7.50 6.92 -2.47
CA ARG A 57 8.01 6.25 -3.66
C ARG A 57 7.00 5.25 -4.23
N GLU A 58 6.44 4.40 -3.39
CA GLU A 58 5.49 3.38 -3.83
C GLU A 58 4.20 3.99 -4.38
N VAL A 59 3.70 5.07 -3.76
CA VAL A 59 2.53 5.78 -4.28
C VAL A 59 2.80 6.31 -5.69
N GLU A 60 3.95 6.93 -5.91
CA GLU A 60 4.32 7.44 -7.23
C GLU A 60 4.49 6.33 -8.26
N GLU A 61 5.19 5.25 -7.89
CA GLU A 61 5.41 4.11 -8.79
C GLU A 61 4.10 3.43 -9.20
N GLU A 62 3.19 3.23 -8.25
CA GLU A 62 1.97 2.46 -8.50
C GLU A 62 0.80 3.29 -9.05
N THR A 63 0.77 4.59 -8.79
CA THR A 63 -0.38 5.44 -9.16
C THR A 63 -0.02 6.69 -9.97
N GLY A 64 1.25 7.05 -10.04
CA GLY A 64 1.69 8.29 -10.65
C GLY A 64 1.44 9.53 -9.78
N ILE A 65 0.87 9.38 -8.60
CA ILE A 65 0.60 10.50 -7.69
C ILE A 65 1.90 10.91 -7.00
N VAL A 66 2.28 12.19 -7.18
CA VAL A 66 3.44 12.78 -6.51
C VAL A 66 2.95 13.50 -5.27
N ALA A 67 3.05 12.84 -4.12
CA ALA A 67 2.63 13.39 -2.85
C ALA A 67 3.81 14.09 -2.16
N THR A 68 3.50 15.09 -1.33
CA THR A 68 4.50 15.73 -0.47
C THR A 68 4.56 15.03 0.87
N PRO A 69 5.68 15.14 1.61
CA PRO A 69 5.75 14.60 2.97
C PRO A 69 4.64 15.11 3.90
N ALA A 70 4.20 16.37 3.72
CA ALA A 70 3.14 16.95 4.55
C ALA A 70 1.77 16.29 4.30
N GLN A 71 1.54 15.74 3.11
CA GLN A 71 0.29 15.06 2.78
C GLN A 71 0.25 13.61 3.28
N MET A 72 1.43 13.02 3.52
CA MET A 72 1.56 11.63 3.93
C MET A 72 1.62 11.54 5.45
N GLN A 73 0.68 10.82 6.04
CA GLN A 73 0.59 10.69 7.50
C GLN A 73 0.92 9.26 7.92
N ASP A 74 1.89 9.13 8.81
CA ASP A 74 2.18 7.85 9.46
C ASP A 74 1.13 7.61 10.54
N TRP A 75 0.37 6.52 10.42
CA TRP A 75 -0.67 6.21 11.40
C TRP A 75 -0.11 5.51 12.64
N CYS A 76 1.19 5.21 12.66
CA CYS A 76 1.84 4.51 13.77
C CYS A 76 1.18 3.16 14.09
N LEU A 77 0.66 2.52 13.05
CA LEU A 77 0.08 1.17 13.10
C LEU A 77 0.92 0.24 12.26
N SER A 78 1.12 -0.96 12.74
CA SER A 78 1.80 -1.99 11.99
C SER A 78 1.10 -3.33 12.17
N ASN A 79 1.21 -4.17 11.14
CA ASN A 79 0.68 -5.52 11.13
C ASN A 79 1.79 -6.49 10.74
N VAL A 80 1.87 -7.60 11.44
CA VAL A 80 2.75 -8.71 11.05
C VAL A 80 1.84 -9.81 10.52
N TYR A 81 2.09 -10.24 9.29
CA TYR A 81 1.27 -11.29 8.68
C TYR A 81 2.14 -12.31 7.95
N ASP A 82 1.58 -13.50 7.80
CA ASP A 82 2.22 -14.56 7.03
C ASP A 82 2.14 -14.24 5.53
N ILE A 83 3.28 -14.33 4.87
CA ILE A 83 3.35 -14.11 3.43
C ILE A 83 2.66 -15.27 2.73
N TYR A 84 1.79 -14.96 1.75
CA TYR A 84 1.15 -15.99 0.93
C TYR A 84 2.21 -16.93 0.35
N PRO A 85 2.01 -18.25 0.45
CA PRO A 85 2.99 -19.21 -0.08
C PRO A 85 3.41 -18.94 -1.52
N ALA A 86 2.48 -18.48 -2.36
CA ALA A 86 2.75 -18.15 -3.76
C ALA A 86 3.75 -17.00 -3.94
N TRP A 87 3.95 -16.17 -2.94
CA TRP A 87 4.84 -15.01 -3.00
C TRP A 87 6.12 -15.16 -2.17
N ARG A 88 6.26 -16.26 -1.41
CA ARG A 88 7.43 -16.47 -0.54
C ARG A 88 8.74 -16.54 -1.31
N HIS A 89 8.70 -16.95 -2.57
CA HIS A 89 9.88 -17.02 -3.43
C HIS A 89 10.53 -15.65 -3.67
N ARG A 90 9.80 -14.56 -3.44
CA ARG A 90 10.31 -13.19 -3.59
C ARG A 90 11.22 -12.77 -2.44
N TYR A 91 11.23 -13.52 -1.35
CA TYR A 91 11.97 -13.23 -0.11
C TYR A 91 13.09 -14.24 0.07
N SER A 92 14.04 -13.90 0.97
CA SER A 92 15.12 -14.83 1.32
C SER A 92 14.55 -16.15 1.87
N PRO A 93 15.23 -17.28 1.63
CA PRO A 93 14.82 -18.56 2.22
C PRO A 93 14.63 -18.43 3.73
N GLY A 94 13.53 -18.98 4.26
CA GLY A 94 13.21 -18.92 5.68
C GLY A 94 12.39 -17.71 6.10
N VAL A 95 12.25 -16.71 5.25
CA VAL A 95 11.38 -15.55 5.51
C VAL A 95 9.93 -15.95 5.23
N THR A 96 9.08 -15.92 6.26
CA THR A 96 7.67 -16.30 6.14
C THR A 96 6.71 -15.19 6.57
N ARG A 97 7.22 -14.12 7.19
CA ARG A 97 6.40 -13.02 7.73
C ARG A 97 6.90 -11.68 7.23
N ASN A 98 5.96 -10.77 7.02
CA ASN A 98 6.22 -9.39 6.64
C ASN A 98 5.63 -8.45 7.69
N THR A 99 6.36 -7.36 8.00
CA THR A 99 5.85 -6.28 8.84
C THR A 99 5.40 -5.14 7.94
N GLU A 100 4.12 -4.80 8.03
CA GLU A 100 3.47 -3.77 7.21
C GLU A 100 3.13 -2.56 8.06
N HIS A 101 3.64 -1.38 7.68
CA HIS A 101 3.38 -0.11 8.36
C HIS A 101 2.33 0.68 7.60
N VAL A 102 1.32 1.19 8.30
CA VAL A 102 0.17 1.84 7.68
C VAL A 102 0.34 3.36 7.62
N PHE A 103 0.12 3.91 6.43
CA PHE A 103 0.12 5.34 6.16
C PHE A 103 -1.21 5.76 5.55
N GLY A 104 -1.56 7.03 5.72
CA GLY A 104 -2.70 7.65 5.05
C GLY A 104 -2.24 8.80 4.17
N LEU A 105 -2.79 8.87 2.97
CA LEU A 105 -2.58 9.98 2.05
C LEU A 105 -3.93 10.61 1.74
N CYS A 106 -4.17 11.80 2.27
CA CYS A 106 -5.40 12.54 2.02
C CYS A 106 -5.23 13.47 0.83
N LEU A 107 -6.09 13.32 -0.16
CA LEU A 107 -6.17 14.21 -1.32
C LEU A 107 -7.45 15.04 -1.23
N PRO A 108 -7.46 16.27 -1.78
CA PRO A 108 -8.67 17.11 -1.75
C PRO A 108 -9.83 16.48 -2.49
N GLU A 109 -9.56 15.75 -3.57
CA GLU A 109 -10.56 15.06 -4.38
C GLU A 109 -9.96 13.86 -5.09
N SER A 110 -10.81 12.97 -5.59
CA SER A 110 -10.36 11.85 -6.42
C SER A 110 -9.72 12.36 -7.70
N CYS A 111 -8.72 11.65 -8.17
CA CYS A 111 -7.98 12.02 -9.38
C CYS A 111 -7.75 10.80 -10.26
N ALA A 112 -7.39 11.06 -11.53
CA ALA A 112 -6.95 10.01 -12.43
C ALA A 112 -5.59 9.48 -11.97
N VAL A 113 -5.39 8.18 -12.11
CA VAL A 113 -4.12 7.53 -11.75
C VAL A 113 -3.51 6.87 -12.98
N ARG A 114 -2.19 6.74 -12.95
CA ARG A 114 -1.44 6.06 -14.00
C ARG A 114 -0.82 4.81 -13.40
N LEU A 115 -1.36 3.66 -13.78
CA LEU A 115 -0.91 2.38 -13.26
C LEU A 115 0.32 1.85 -14.00
N SER A 116 1.11 1.04 -13.30
CA SER A 116 2.13 0.20 -13.92
C SER A 116 1.45 -1.10 -14.34
N PRO A 117 1.23 -1.33 -15.67
CA PRO A 117 0.39 -2.44 -16.13
C PRO A 117 0.90 -3.83 -15.76
N ARG A 118 2.21 -3.95 -15.48
CA ARG A 118 2.80 -5.23 -15.07
C ARG A 118 2.41 -5.60 -13.63
N GLU A 119 2.07 -4.60 -12.82
CA GLU A 119 1.77 -4.78 -11.41
C GLU A 119 0.28 -4.66 -11.12
N HIS A 120 -0.39 -3.70 -11.76
CA HIS A 120 -1.82 -3.42 -11.55
C HIS A 120 -2.53 -3.15 -12.86
N THR A 121 -3.73 -3.69 -13.00
CA THR A 121 -4.49 -3.65 -14.26
C THR A 121 -5.69 -2.73 -14.22
N ALA A 122 -6.18 -2.35 -13.04
CA ALA A 122 -7.35 -1.49 -12.90
C ALA A 122 -7.27 -0.68 -11.61
N SER A 123 -7.96 0.45 -11.60
CA SER A 123 -8.09 1.30 -10.42
C SER A 123 -9.53 1.74 -10.27
N GLN A 124 -9.95 1.99 -9.02
CA GLN A 124 -11.31 2.45 -8.74
C GLN A 124 -11.32 3.27 -7.45
N TRP A 125 -12.03 4.40 -7.49
CA TRP A 125 -12.37 5.17 -6.31
C TRP A 125 -13.75 4.74 -5.82
N MET A 126 -13.90 4.54 -4.52
CA MET A 126 -15.19 4.14 -3.94
C MET A 126 -15.29 4.54 -2.48
N ALA A 127 -16.51 4.60 -1.96
CA ALA A 127 -16.74 4.89 -0.55
C ALA A 127 -15.97 3.90 0.33
N HIS A 128 -15.44 4.38 1.46
CA HIS A 128 -14.52 3.60 2.28
C HIS A 128 -15.09 2.26 2.78
N GLN A 129 -16.38 2.19 3.11
CA GLN A 129 -16.99 0.92 3.54
C GLN A 129 -16.98 -0.11 2.40
N ARG A 130 -17.29 0.32 1.18
CA ARG A 130 -17.25 -0.56 0.00
C ARG A 130 -15.81 -0.97 -0.34
N ALA A 131 -14.87 -0.03 -0.19
CA ALA A 131 -13.46 -0.32 -0.41
C ALA A 131 -12.97 -1.41 0.56
N ALA A 132 -13.34 -1.31 1.84
CA ALA A 132 -12.98 -2.32 2.83
C ALA A 132 -13.54 -3.70 2.47
N GLU A 133 -14.79 -3.77 2.00
CA GLU A 133 -15.40 -5.02 1.56
C GLU A 133 -14.70 -5.62 0.34
N LYS A 134 -14.19 -4.77 -0.55
CA LYS A 134 -13.55 -5.21 -1.79
C LYS A 134 -12.12 -5.68 -1.60
N CYS A 135 -11.43 -5.25 -0.54
CA CYS A 135 -10.05 -5.63 -0.28
C CYS A 135 -9.91 -7.13 -0.03
N PHE A 136 -8.88 -7.74 -0.65
CA PHE A 136 -8.59 -9.14 -0.39
C PHE A 136 -7.87 -9.35 0.96
N SER A 137 -7.16 -8.34 1.45
CA SER A 137 -6.39 -8.43 2.70
C SER A 137 -7.18 -7.92 3.88
N PRO A 138 -7.32 -8.70 4.97
CA PRO A 138 -8.02 -8.25 6.18
C PRO A 138 -7.37 -7.02 6.84
N SER A 139 -6.03 -6.94 6.85
CA SER A 139 -5.34 -5.79 7.45
C SER A 139 -5.61 -4.51 6.66
N ASN A 140 -5.68 -4.61 5.34
CA ASN A 140 -6.02 -3.49 4.48
C ASN A 140 -7.46 -3.02 4.74
N ALA A 141 -8.40 -3.95 4.82
CA ALA A 141 -9.79 -3.65 5.11
C ALA A 141 -9.95 -2.96 6.48
N GLU A 142 -9.27 -3.47 7.51
CA GLU A 142 -9.30 -2.85 8.84
C GLU A 142 -8.75 -1.43 8.83
N ALA A 143 -7.64 -1.20 8.14
CA ALA A 143 -7.05 0.12 8.03
C ALA A 143 -8.02 1.11 7.37
N ILE A 144 -8.70 0.71 6.31
CA ILE A 144 -9.70 1.55 5.63
C ILE A 144 -10.84 1.90 6.58
N LEU A 145 -11.31 0.95 7.38
CA LEU A 145 -12.40 1.19 8.32
C LEU A 145 -12.01 2.13 9.47
N LEU A 146 -10.71 2.33 9.70
CA LEU A 146 -10.23 3.28 10.71
C LEU A 146 -10.22 4.73 10.21
N LEU A 147 -10.44 4.97 8.91
CA LEU A 147 -10.37 6.32 8.32
C LEU A 147 -11.11 7.40 9.10
N PRO A 148 -12.37 7.19 9.56
CA PRO A 148 -13.06 8.25 10.29
C PRO A 148 -12.34 8.71 11.55
N ARG A 149 -11.57 7.83 12.20
CA ARG A 149 -10.78 8.20 13.39
C ARG A 149 -9.63 9.14 13.04
N PHE A 150 -8.96 8.90 11.91
CA PHE A 150 -7.83 9.72 11.48
C PHE A 150 -8.29 11.06 10.90
N MET A 151 -9.46 11.11 10.28
CA MET A 151 -10.06 12.35 9.82
C MET A 151 -10.40 13.30 10.98
N ASN A 152 -10.90 12.76 12.09
CA ASN A 152 -11.30 13.54 13.25
C ASN A 152 -10.14 14.00 14.12
N SER A 153 -8.95 13.43 13.95
CA SER A 153 -7.77 13.81 14.72
C SER A 153 -7.00 14.99 14.12
N VAL A 154 -7.38 15.43 12.93
CA VAL A 154 -6.79 16.59 12.25
C VAL A 154 -7.67 17.80 12.54
N VAL A 155 -7.51 18.36 13.71
CA VAL A 155 -8.19 19.60 14.09
C VAL A 155 -7.21 20.75 13.98
#